data_28d2b96a69d871d7cbcada3bd2ecf372
#
_entry.id   28d2b96a69d871d7cbcada3bd2ecf372
#
_cell.length_a   1.000
_cell.length_b   1.000
_cell.length_c   1.000
_cell.angle_alpha   90.00
_cell.angle_beta   90.00
_cell.angle_gamma   90.00
#
_symmetry.space_group_name_H-M   'P 1'
#
loop_
_entity.id
_entity.type
_entity.pdbx_description
1 polymer ?
#
loop_
_entity_poly.entity_id
_entity_poly.type
_entity_poly.pdbx_seq_one_letter_code
_entity_poly.pdbx_strand_id
1 'polypeptide(L)'
;MKKYLKTTLGRKLLAFYLVLFAITFYLITTVGRDYISERVESESISNLRSVGITLLGSHINEQRYTKTTILSLRDQLKMASEAAEAEILIVCSDGDVILNTDTEKTYNIYQGSSSFLHEDVIKDTTLSGLLSENSTCVILPMEQSAYLNGYLVLAQPDQFINNRAIYYTNILTTFFYLIMVIVGFVFLLIYVFNVRPLRKLRKGASQFSINHENPPILIKSQDEYGELAKTLNVIGAELSKFDEYQRKFISNISHDFRSPLTSIQGYVQAMKDGVIPADHQEKDL
;
A
#
# COMPACT_ATOMS: atom_id res chain seq x y z
N MET A 1 29.33 6.78 23.76
CA MET A 1 27.96 6.54 24.27
C MET A 1 26.95 6.81 23.17
N LYS A 2 26.32 5.77 22.61
CA LYS A 2 25.34 5.88 21.53
C LYS A 2 24.08 6.58 22.05
N LYS A 3 23.82 7.77 21.54
CA LYS A 3 22.57 8.50 21.74
C LYS A 3 21.48 7.69 21.03
N TYR A 4 20.83 6.76 21.73
CA TYR A 4 19.67 6.04 21.24
C TYR A 4 18.65 7.09 20.80
N LEU A 5 18.42 7.17 19.50
CA LEU A 5 17.33 7.95 18.93
C LEU A 5 16.03 7.45 19.60
N LYS A 6 15.55 8.16 20.61
CA LYS A 6 14.24 7.91 21.21
C LYS A 6 13.20 8.16 20.11
N THR A 7 12.91 7.11 19.34
CA THR A 7 11.86 7.16 18.31
C THR A 7 10.54 7.41 19.02
N THR A 8 10.02 8.61 18.88
CA THR A 8 8.71 8.94 19.43
C THR A 8 7.65 8.06 18.73
N LEU A 9 6.57 7.69 19.43
CA LEU A 9 5.48 6.87 18.90
C LEU A 9 4.99 7.38 17.54
N GLY A 10 4.90 8.71 17.36
CA GLY A 10 4.52 9.31 16.07
C GLY A 10 5.51 9.03 14.93
N ARG A 11 6.81 8.93 15.21
CA ARG A 11 7.80 8.55 14.17
C ARG A 11 7.67 7.08 13.79
N LYS A 12 7.35 6.21 14.75
CA LYS A 12 7.10 4.78 14.47
C LYS A 12 5.88 4.59 13.60
N LEU A 13 4.79 5.31 13.89
CA LEU A 13 3.57 5.29 13.07
C LEU A 13 3.83 5.80 11.65
N LEU A 14 4.55 6.93 11.51
CA LEU A 14 4.91 7.45 10.19
C LEU A 14 5.79 6.47 9.41
N ALA A 15 6.80 5.87 10.06
CA ALA A 15 7.66 4.88 9.42
C ALA A 15 6.86 3.65 8.98
N PHE A 16 5.94 3.17 9.81
CA PHE A 16 5.05 2.06 9.46
C PHE A 16 4.18 2.38 8.24
N TYR A 17 3.59 3.59 8.21
CA TYR A 17 2.80 4.03 7.05
C TYR A 17 3.64 4.09 5.77
N LEU A 18 4.88 4.64 5.84
CA LEU A 18 5.77 4.72 4.68
C LEU A 18 6.20 3.34 4.17
N VAL A 19 6.47 2.40 5.09
CA VAL A 19 6.81 1.01 4.72
C VAL A 19 5.61 0.33 4.07
N LEU A 20 4.42 0.48 4.65
CA LEU A 20 3.18 -0.06 4.08
C LEU A 20 2.92 0.51 2.68
N PHE A 21 3.08 1.84 2.52
CA PHE A 21 2.97 2.50 1.22
C PHE A 21 3.95 1.93 0.21
N ALA A 22 5.23 1.79 0.58
CA ALA A 22 6.26 1.28 -0.32
C ALA A 22 6.01 -0.16 -0.77
N ILE A 23 5.60 -1.03 0.16
CA ILE A 23 5.29 -2.44 -0.13
C ILE A 23 4.08 -2.54 -1.06
N THR A 24 2.98 -1.86 -0.74
CA THR A 24 1.76 -1.91 -1.55
C THR A 24 1.95 -1.25 -2.91
N PHE A 25 2.72 -0.16 -2.99
CA PHE A 25 3.09 0.47 -4.25
C PHE A 25 3.89 -0.49 -5.14
N TYR A 26 4.91 -1.14 -4.59
CA TYR A 26 5.69 -2.14 -5.30
C TYR A 26 4.83 -3.30 -5.82
N LEU A 27 3.95 -3.85 -4.97
CA LEU A 27 3.07 -4.94 -5.37
C LEU A 27 2.13 -4.55 -6.52
N ILE A 28 1.57 -3.35 -6.51
CA ILE A 28 0.64 -2.91 -7.55
C ILE A 28 1.36 -2.60 -8.85
N THR A 29 2.53 -1.93 -8.78
CA THR A 29 3.25 -1.50 -9.99
C THR A 29 4.00 -2.62 -10.69
N THR A 30 4.35 -3.70 -9.99
CA THR A 30 5.03 -4.88 -10.56
C THR A 30 4.05 -6.03 -10.72
N VAL A 31 3.67 -6.68 -9.63
CA VAL A 31 2.82 -7.89 -9.67
C VAL A 31 1.43 -7.59 -10.25
N GLY A 32 0.84 -6.45 -9.88
CA GLY A 32 -0.47 -6.04 -10.37
C GLY A 32 -0.47 -5.75 -11.87
N ARG A 33 0.58 -5.12 -12.37
CA ARG A 33 0.74 -4.85 -13.80
C ARG A 33 0.87 -6.14 -14.61
N ASP A 34 1.76 -7.04 -14.19
CA ASP A 34 1.99 -8.30 -14.89
C ASP A 34 0.71 -9.15 -14.92
N TYR A 35 0.01 -9.24 -13.79
CA TYR A 35 -1.27 -9.95 -13.69
C TYR A 35 -2.35 -9.35 -14.61
N ILE A 36 -2.47 -8.01 -14.68
CA ILE A 36 -3.43 -7.35 -15.58
C ILE A 36 -3.06 -7.60 -17.03
N SER A 37 -1.78 -7.50 -17.39
CA SER A 37 -1.32 -7.74 -18.76
C SER A 37 -1.66 -9.16 -19.22
N GLU A 38 -1.33 -10.16 -18.43
CA GLU A 38 -1.64 -11.57 -18.72
C GLU A 38 -3.16 -11.82 -18.82
N ARG A 39 -3.95 -11.17 -17.92
CA ARG A 39 -5.40 -11.31 -17.91
C ARG A 39 -6.04 -10.69 -19.13
N VAL A 40 -5.62 -9.48 -19.52
CA VAL A 40 -6.13 -8.77 -20.71
C VAL A 40 -5.79 -9.55 -21.99
N GLU A 41 -4.58 -10.08 -22.08
CA GLU A 41 -4.17 -10.91 -23.22
C GLU A 41 -5.01 -12.19 -23.32
N SER A 42 -5.19 -12.91 -22.22
CA SER A 42 -6.03 -14.10 -22.16
C SER A 42 -7.49 -13.82 -22.54
N GLU A 43 -8.03 -12.70 -22.08
CA GLU A 43 -9.38 -12.25 -22.43
C GLU A 43 -9.50 -11.91 -23.92
N SER A 44 -8.51 -11.22 -24.50
CA SER A 44 -8.43 -10.93 -25.93
C SER A 44 -8.43 -12.21 -26.76
N ILE A 45 -7.59 -13.19 -26.44
CA ILE A 45 -7.54 -14.48 -27.11
C ILE A 45 -8.89 -15.19 -27.04
N SER A 46 -9.52 -15.22 -25.86
CA SER A 46 -10.83 -15.85 -25.67
C SER A 46 -11.92 -15.16 -26.50
N ASN A 47 -11.89 -13.83 -26.56
CA ASN A 47 -12.83 -13.03 -27.33
C ASN A 47 -12.67 -13.27 -28.85
N LEU A 48 -11.41 -13.22 -29.35
CA LEU A 48 -11.11 -13.52 -30.75
C LEU A 48 -11.59 -14.93 -31.14
N ARG A 49 -11.34 -15.92 -30.27
CA ARG A 49 -11.80 -17.29 -30.47
C ARG A 49 -13.32 -17.38 -30.56
N SER A 50 -14.03 -16.69 -29.67
CA SER A 50 -15.50 -16.62 -29.67
C SER A 50 -16.06 -15.98 -30.92
N VAL A 51 -15.48 -14.87 -31.36
CA VAL A 51 -15.84 -14.19 -32.62
C VAL A 51 -15.57 -15.13 -33.80
N GLY A 52 -14.43 -15.76 -33.88
CA GLY A 52 -14.09 -16.70 -34.95
C GLY A 52 -15.04 -17.89 -35.04
N ILE A 53 -15.38 -18.51 -33.91
CA ILE A 53 -16.36 -19.61 -33.87
C ILE A 53 -17.72 -19.13 -34.34
N THR A 54 -18.15 -17.95 -33.94
CA THR A 54 -19.45 -17.37 -34.38
C THR A 54 -19.47 -17.12 -35.90
N LEU A 55 -18.35 -16.62 -36.43
CA LEU A 55 -18.21 -16.41 -37.88
C LEU A 55 -18.23 -17.72 -38.64
N LEU A 56 -17.55 -18.75 -38.16
CA LEU A 56 -17.56 -20.10 -38.76
C LEU A 56 -18.96 -20.72 -38.71
N GLY A 57 -19.73 -20.48 -37.64
CA GLY A 57 -21.14 -20.92 -37.53
C GLY A 57 -22.13 -20.19 -38.41
N SER A 58 -21.79 -18.99 -38.93
CA SER A 58 -22.67 -18.14 -39.77
C SER A 58 -22.56 -18.44 -41.25
N HIS A 59 -22.46 -19.70 -41.67
CA HIS A 59 -22.37 -20.16 -43.07
C HIS A 59 -21.11 -19.79 -43.86
N ILE A 60 -20.08 -19.22 -43.25
CA ILE A 60 -18.79 -18.98 -43.92
C ILE A 60 -18.20 -20.32 -44.40
N ASN A 61 -18.43 -21.38 -43.63
CA ASN A 61 -17.92 -22.72 -43.88
C ASN A 61 -18.61 -23.42 -45.06
N GLU A 62 -19.83 -23.01 -45.47
CA GLU A 62 -20.67 -23.67 -46.49
C GLU A 62 -20.60 -23.04 -47.87
N GLN A 63 -20.01 -21.84 -47.97
CA GLN A 63 -20.05 -21.06 -49.24
C GLN A 63 -18.89 -21.49 -50.18
N ARG A 64 -19.26 -21.75 -51.44
CA ARG A 64 -18.24 -21.83 -52.50
C ARG A 64 -17.78 -20.41 -52.81
N TYR A 65 -16.49 -20.13 -52.73
CA TYR A 65 -15.85 -18.84 -52.91
C TYR A 65 -15.91 -18.42 -54.41
N THR A 66 -17.07 -17.86 -54.84
CA THR A 66 -17.21 -17.14 -56.10
C THR A 66 -16.93 -15.66 -55.92
N LYS A 67 -16.60 -14.94 -56.99
CA LYS A 67 -16.23 -13.53 -56.94
C LYS A 67 -17.29 -12.65 -56.27
N THR A 68 -18.59 -12.95 -56.46
CA THR A 68 -19.74 -12.25 -55.84
C THR A 68 -19.88 -12.62 -54.36
N THR A 69 -19.65 -13.87 -53.99
CA THR A 69 -19.72 -14.35 -52.62
C THR A 69 -18.56 -13.78 -51.77
N ILE A 70 -17.37 -13.62 -52.34
CA ILE A 70 -16.21 -12.99 -51.66
C ILE A 70 -16.50 -11.54 -51.32
N LEU A 71 -17.19 -10.76 -52.20
CA LEU A 71 -17.52 -9.35 -51.92
C LEU A 71 -18.51 -9.22 -50.76
N SER A 72 -19.60 -10.02 -50.73
CA SER A 72 -20.57 -9.99 -49.63
C SER A 72 -20.01 -10.48 -48.32
N LEU A 73 -19.12 -11.48 -48.38
CA LEU A 73 -18.39 -12.00 -47.22
C LEU A 73 -17.42 -10.93 -46.65
N ARG A 74 -16.76 -10.17 -47.50
CA ARG A 74 -15.86 -9.10 -47.14
C ARG A 74 -16.53 -8.05 -46.26
N ASP A 75 -17.74 -7.59 -46.67
CA ASP A 75 -18.47 -6.58 -45.88
C ASP A 75 -18.86 -7.13 -44.49
N GLN A 76 -19.28 -8.40 -44.39
CA GLN A 76 -19.59 -9.03 -43.12
C GLN A 76 -18.34 -9.19 -42.23
N LEU A 77 -17.25 -9.66 -42.82
CA LEU A 77 -15.98 -9.82 -42.09
C LEU A 77 -15.40 -8.46 -41.67
N LYS A 78 -15.59 -7.42 -42.48
CA LYS A 78 -15.16 -6.07 -42.13
C LYS A 78 -15.93 -5.51 -40.92
N MET A 79 -17.24 -5.70 -40.86
CA MET A 79 -18.01 -5.36 -39.66
C MET A 79 -17.56 -6.12 -38.44
N ALA A 80 -17.26 -7.41 -38.57
CA ALA A 80 -16.75 -8.24 -37.48
C ALA A 80 -15.34 -7.82 -37.06
N SER A 81 -14.48 -7.47 -38.02
CA SER A 81 -13.13 -6.94 -37.80
C SER A 81 -13.17 -5.63 -37.00
N GLU A 82 -14.02 -4.69 -37.40
CA GLU A 82 -14.19 -3.43 -36.66
C GLU A 82 -14.74 -3.65 -35.25
N ALA A 83 -15.69 -4.58 -35.06
CA ALA A 83 -16.26 -4.90 -33.75
C ALA A 83 -15.28 -5.63 -32.82
N ALA A 84 -14.42 -6.45 -33.40
CA ALA A 84 -13.39 -7.22 -32.65
C ALA A 84 -12.07 -6.44 -32.47
N GLU A 85 -11.92 -5.27 -33.12
CA GLU A 85 -10.64 -4.53 -33.20
C GLU A 85 -9.50 -5.44 -33.69
N ALA A 86 -9.77 -6.28 -34.68
CA ALA A 86 -8.84 -7.30 -35.18
C ALA A 86 -8.92 -7.43 -36.70
N GLU A 87 -7.78 -7.66 -37.33
CA GLU A 87 -7.75 -8.06 -38.74
C GLU A 87 -8.22 -9.50 -38.88
N ILE A 88 -9.04 -9.77 -39.91
CA ILE A 88 -9.56 -11.10 -40.20
C ILE A 88 -9.07 -11.52 -41.58
N LEU A 89 -8.38 -12.68 -41.62
CA LEU A 89 -7.87 -13.28 -42.84
C LEU A 89 -8.53 -14.64 -43.08
N ILE A 90 -8.81 -14.94 -44.34
CA ILE A 90 -9.16 -16.30 -44.80
C ILE A 90 -7.97 -16.82 -45.60
N VAL A 91 -7.42 -17.94 -45.15
CA VAL A 91 -6.24 -18.60 -45.72
C VAL A 91 -6.66 -20.00 -46.21
N CYS A 92 -6.37 -20.33 -47.44
CA CYS A 92 -6.59 -21.68 -47.94
C CYS A 92 -5.61 -22.70 -47.33
N SER A 93 -5.94 -24.00 -47.48
CA SER A 93 -5.06 -25.12 -47.07
C SER A 93 -3.72 -25.12 -47.79
N ASP A 94 -3.65 -24.51 -48.99
CA ASP A 94 -2.42 -24.35 -49.80
C ASP A 94 -1.61 -23.08 -49.39
N GLY A 95 -2.11 -22.28 -48.44
CA GLY A 95 -1.43 -21.08 -47.93
C GLY A 95 -1.78 -19.81 -48.67
N ASP A 96 -2.64 -19.82 -49.67
CA ASP A 96 -3.08 -18.64 -50.33
C ASP A 96 -4.08 -17.84 -49.48
N VAL A 97 -3.83 -16.54 -49.27
CA VAL A 97 -4.76 -15.62 -48.61
C VAL A 97 -5.83 -15.20 -49.59
N ILE A 98 -7.03 -15.68 -49.38
CA ILE A 98 -8.18 -15.33 -50.25
C ILE A 98 -8.73 -13.95 -49.91
N LEU A 99 -8.75 -13.62 -48.61
CA LEU A 99 -9.34 -12.40 -48.11
C LEU A 99 -8.57 -11.88 -46.91
N ASN A 100 -8.34 -10.57 -46.93
CA ASN A 100 -7.88 -9.78 -45.80
C ASN A 100 -8.81 -8.57 -45.63
N THR A 101 -9.25 -8.30 -44.39
CA THR A 101 -10.16 -7.19 -44.10
C THR A 101 -9.48 -5.82 -44.18
N ASP A 102 -8.17 -5.76 -43.93
CA ASP A 102 -7.38 -4.50 -43.93
C ASP A 102 -6.85 -4.14 -45.33
N THR A 103 -6.48 -5.13 -46.16
CA THR A 103 -5.88 -4.87 -47.47
C THR A 103 -6.62 -5.55 -48.60
N GLU A 104 -6.62 -4.91 -49.79
CA GLU A 104 -7.21 -5.48 -51.02
C GLU A 104 -6.28 -6.46 -51.74
N LYS A 105 -5.05 -6.66 -51.23
CA LYS A 105 -4.05 -7.47 -51.90
C LYS A 105 -4.20 -8.94 -51.50
N THR A 106 -4.17 -9.82 -52.45
CA THR A 106 -4.05 -11.26 -52.27
C THR A 106 -2.58 -11.61 -52.11
N TYR A 107 -2.23 -12.37 -51.07
CA TYR A 107 -0.89 -12.82 -50.77
C TYR A 107 -0.81 -14.34 -50.76
N ASN A 108 0.37 -14.88 -51.07
CA ASN A 108 0.66 -16.30 -50.89
C ASN A 108 1.64 -16.45 -49.72
N ILE A 109 1.21 -17.15 -48.67
CA ILE A 109 2.00 -17.39 -47.46
C ILE A 109 3.11 -18.41 -47.68
N TYR A 110 3.02 -19.22 -48.73
CA TYR A 110 3.96 -20.34 -48.94
C TYR A 110 5.42 -19.97 -49.17
N GLN A 111 5.73 -18.70 -49.41
CA GLN A 111 7.14 -18.26 -49.54
C GLN A 111 7.87 -18.13 -48.20
N GLY A 112 7.21 -18.37 -47.05
CA GLY A 112 7.83 -18.09 -45.76
C GLY A 112 7.46 -18.93 -44.55
N SER A 113 7.02 -20.17 -44.66
CA SER A 113 6.74 -21.06 -43.51
C SER A 113 5.26 -21.19 -43.13
N SER A 114 4.62 -22.19 -43.68
CA SER A 114 3.24 -22.60 -43.30
C SER A 114 3.14 -23.26 -41.91
N SER A 115 4.24 -23.33 -41.18
CA SER A 115 4.30 -24.00 -39.87
C SER A 115 3.38 -23.37 -38.83
N PHE A 116 3.10 -22.06 -38.92
CA PHE A 116 2.23 -21.36 -37.98
C PHE A 116 0.74 -21.71 -38.10
N LEU A 117 0.29 -22.25 -39.23
CA LEU A 117 -1.10 -22.66 -39.43
C LEU A 117 -1.51 -23.88 -38.57
N HIS A 118 -0.54 -24.54 -37.94
CA HIS A 118 -0.78 -25.70 -37.06
C HIS A 118 -0.90 -25.28 -35.58
N GLU A 119 -0.70 -24.01 -35.26
CA GLU A 119 -0.83 -23.48 -33.91
C GLU A 119 -2.18 -22.81 -33.73
N ASP A 120 -2.85 -23.05 -32.63
CA ASP A 120 -4.14 -22.44 -32.31
C ASP A 120 -4.02 -20.94 -32.00
N VAL A 121 -2.90 -20.54 -31.40
CA VAL A 121 -2.60 -19.16 -30.98
C VAL A 121 -1.14 -18.86 -31.19
N ILE A 122 -0.86 -17.74 -31.87
CA ILE A 122 0.50 -17.23 -32.06
C ILE A 122 0.54 -15.82 -31.53
N LYS A 123 1.58 -15.50 -30.76
CA LYS A 123 1.77 -14.20 -30.15
C LYS A 123 2.95 -13.48 -30.77
N ASP A 124 2.91 -12.13 -30.70
CA ASP A 124 4.01 -11.25 -31.10
C ASP A 124 4.53 -11.56 -32.52
N THR A 125 3.61 -11.66 -33.48
CA THR A 125 3.94 -12.07 -34.85
C THR A 125 3.39 -11.09 -35.89
N THR A 126 4.12 -10.92 -36.98
CA THR A 126 3.62 -10.23 -38.19
C THR A 126 3.15 -11.21 -39.26
N LEU A 127 3.04 -12.51 -38.94
CA LEU A 127 2.73 -13.57 -39.90
C LEU A 127 3.56 -13.46 -41.20
N SER A 128 4.87 -13.38 -41.06
CA SER A 128 5.79 -13.22 -42.18
C SER A 128 5.57 -11.96 -43.04
N GLY A 129 5.11 -10.88 -42.42
CA GLY A 129 4.89 -9.59 -43.09
C GLY A 129 3.50 -9.42 -43.72
N LEU A 130 2.56 -10.30 -43.41
CA LEU A 130 1.14 -10.17 -43.80
C LEU A 130 0.42 -9.10 -43.00
N LEU A 131 0.78 -8.98 -41.73
CA LEU A 131 0.23 -8.00 -40.82
C LEU A 131 1.14 -6.77 -40.77
N SER A 132 0.54 -5.60 -40.65
CA SER A 132 1.26 -4.32 -40.58
C SER A 132 2.05 -4.15 -39.28
N GLU A 133 1.59 -4.78 -38.19
CA GLU A 133 2.16 -4.69 -36.85
C GLU A 133 2.23 -6.06 -36.18
N ASN A 134 3.05 -6.18 -35.15
CA ASN A 134 3.05 -7.35 -34.29
C ASN A 134 1.67 -7.54 -33.66
N SER A 135 1.16 -8.76 -33.77
CA SER A 135 -0.21 -9.07 -33.39
C SER A 135 -0.28 -10.44 -32.71
N THR A 136 -1.26 -10.56 -31.85
CA THR A 136 -1.67 -11.85 -31.30
C THR A 136 -2.76 -12.45 -32.21
N CYS A 137 -2.49 -13.63 -32.75
CA CYS A 137 -3.33 -14.29 -33.72
C CYS A 137 -4.01 -15.52 -33.12
N VAL A 138 -5.30 -15.67 -33.43
CA VAL A 138 -6.07 -16.90 -33.18
C VAL A 138 -6.38 -17.54 -34.55
N ILE A 139 -6.02 -18.81 -34.70
CA ILE A 139 -6.17 -19.57 -35.94
C ILE A 139 -7.21 -20.66 -35.74
N LEU A 140 -8.23 -20.66 -36.56
CA LEU A 140 -9.32 -21.62 -36.48
C LEU A 140 -9.42 -22.40 -37.80
N PRO A 141 -9.42 -23.74 -37.78
CA PRO A 141 -9.58 -24.55 -38.99
C PRO A 141 -10.99 -24.41 -39.57
N MET A 142 -11.07 -24.27 -40.87
CA MET A 142 -12.31 -24.30 -41.63
C MET A 142 -12.51 -25.69 -42.23
N GLU A 143 -13.36 -26.51 -41.61
CA GLU A 143 -13.62 -27.86 -42.00
C GLU A 143 -14.99 -27.97 -42.72
N GLN A 144 -15.02 -28.56 -43.89
CA GLN A 144 -16.26 -28.91 -44.58
C GLN A 144 -16.26 -30.41 -44.90
N SER A 145 -17.29 -31.11 -44.42
CA SER A 145 -17.49 -32.55 -44.68
C SER A 145 -16.24 -33.41 -44.41
N ALA A 146 -15.54 -33.14 -43.32
CA ALA A 146 -14.28 -33.79 -42.90
C ALA A 146 -13.03 -33.46 -43.75
N TYR A 147 -13.09 -32.46 -44.63
CA TYR A 147 -11.94 -31.97 -45.36
C TYR A 147 -11.58 -30.55 -44.85
N LEU A 148 -10.27 -30.31 -44.65
CA LEU A 148 -9.76 -29.02 -44.33
C LEU A 148 -9.79 -28.12 -45.56
N ASN A 149 -10.64 -27.07 -45.54
CA ASN A 149 -10.74 -26.08 -46.62
C ASN A 149 -9.79 -24.92 -46.48
N GLY A 150 -9.32 -24.66 -45.25
CA GLY A 150 -8.44 -23.55 -44.95
C GLY A 150 -8.49 -23.16 -43.49
N TYR A 151 -8.08 -21.92 -43.21
CA TYR A 151 -8.00 -21.39 -41.86
C TYR A 151 -8.61 -19.98 -41.80
N LEU A 152 -9.35 -19.69 -40.74
CA LEU A 152 -9.78 -18.37 -40.35
C LEU A 152 -8.78 -17.84 -39.34
N VAL A 153 -8.08 -16.75 -39.68
CA VAL A 153 -7.10 -16.12 -38.81
C VAL A 153 -7.64 -14.78 -38.35
N LEU A 154 -7.70 -14.60 -37.02
CA LEU A 154 -8.08 -13.34 -36.39
C LEU A 154 -6.82 -12.79 -35.70
N ALA A 155 -6.36 -11.62 -36.15
CA ALA A 155 -5.12 -11.00 -35.67
C ALA A 155 -5.46 -9.66 -34.98
N GLN A 156 -5.17 -9.55 -33.69
CA GLN A 156 -5.34 -8.31 -32.96
C GLN A 156 -3.95 -7.70 -32.69
N PRO A 157 -3.70 -6.43 -33.11
CA PRO A 157 -2.43 -5.77 -32.85
C PRO A 157 -2.11 -5.72 -31.35
N ASP A 158 -0.91 -6.09 -30.99
CA ASP A 158 -0.43 -6.13 -29.59
C ASP A 158 -0.49 -4.74 -28.93
N GLN A 159 -0.45 -3.69 -29.77
CA GLN A 159 -0.61 -2.31 -29.29
C GLN A 159 -1.99 -2.09 -28.65
N PHE A 160 -3.07 -2.66 -29.19
CA PHE A 160 -4.42 -2.57 -28.61
C PHE A 160 -4.49 -3.30 -27.28
N ILE A 161 -3.92 -4.52 -27.20
CA ILE A 161 -3.87 -5.32 -25.98
C ILE A 161 -3.09 -4.56 -24.90
N ASN A 162 -1.91 -4.03 -25.24
CA ASN A 162 -1.07 -3.26 -24.33
C ASN A 162 -1.75 -1.96 -23.86
N ASN A 163 -2.38 -1.22 -24.75
CA ASN A 163 -3.11 0.01 -24.40
C ASN A 163 -4.25 -0.28 -23.42
N ARG A 164 -4.99 -1.38 -23.63
CA ARG A 164 -6.03 -1.83 -22.71
C ARG A 164 -5.46 -2.24 -21.35
N ALA A 165 -4.35 -2.96 -21.32
CA ALA A 165 -3.66 -3.32 -20.08
C ALA A 165 -3.14 -2.08 -19.32
N ILE A 166 -2.58 -1.09 -20.03
CA ILE A 166 -2.15 0.19 -19.46
C ILE A 166 -3.34 0.96 -18.88
N TYR A 167 -4.47 0.98 -19.58
CA TYR A 167 -5.69 1.65 -19.11
C TYR A 167 -6.18 1.06 -17.77
N TYR A 168 -6.29 -0.26 -17.66
CA TYR A 168 -6.70 -0.92 -16.41
C TYR A 168 -5.68 -0.73 -15.30
N THR A 169 -4.39 -0.77 -15.62
CA THR A 169 -3.31 -0.50 -14.66
C THR A 169 -3.39 0.94 -14.13
N ASN A 170 -3.68 1.92 -14.98
CA ASN A 170 -3.85 3.31 -14.57
C ASN A 170 -5.08 3.52 -13.67
N ILE A 171 -6.18 2.83 -13.96
CA ILE A 171 -7.35 2.83 -13.08
C ILE A 171 -6.98 2.27 -11.70
N LEU A 172 -6.34 1.10 -11.66
CA LEU A 172 -5.94 0.46 -10.41
C LEU A 172 -5.01 1.35 -9.58
N THR A 173 -4.00 1.96 -10.22
CA THR A 173 -3.07 2.87 -9.56
C THR A 173 -3.75 4.14 -9.06
N THR A 174 -4.74 4.67 -9.77
CA THR A 174 -5.52 5.83 -9.33
C THR A 174 -6.32 5.51 -8.08
N PHE A 175 -7.00 4.36 -8.03
CA PHE A 175 -7.69 3.90 -6.83
C PHE A 175 -6.72 3.66 -5.66
N PHE A 176 -5.55 3.12 -5.94
CA PHE A 176 -4.51 2.95 -4.91
C PHE A 176 -4.12 4.28 -4.28
N TYR A 177 -3.84 5.32 -5.07
CA TYR A 177 -3.51 6.64 -4.52
C TYR A 177 -4.66 7.22 -3.68
N LEU A 178 -5.89 7.07 -4.12
CA LEU A 178 -7.06 7.53 -3.37
C LEU A 178 -7.17 6.82 -2.01
N ILE A 179 -7.02 5.50 -1.99
CA ILE A 179 -7.01 4.72 -0.75
C ILE A 179 -5.86 5.16 0.17
N MET A 180 -4.67 5.39 -0.38
CA MET A 180 -3.52 5.81 0.41
C MET A 180 -3.69 7.20 1.03
N VAL A 181 -4.37 8.13 0.34
CA VAL A 181 -4.75 9.41 0.92
C VAL A 181 -5.71 9.24 2.11
N ILE A 182 -6.71 8.37 1.97
CA ILE A 182 -7.66 8.06 3.06
C ILE A 182 -6.92 7.44 4.25
N VAL A 183 -6.07 6.46 4.01
CA VAL A 183 -5.26 5.81 5.06
C VAL A 183 -4.34 6.82 5.75
N GLY A 184 -3.68 7.69 4.99
CA GLY A 184 -2.85 8.77 5.54
C GLY A 184 -3.64 9.73 6.42
N PHE A 185 -4.87 10.06 6.03
CA PHE A 185 -5.78 10.88 6.83
C PHE A 185 -6.17 10.20 8.15
N VAL A 186 -6.47 8.89 8.12
CA VAL A 186 -6.74 8.10 9.33
C VAL A 186 -5.52 8.09 10.26
N PHE A 187 -4.30 7.92 9.74
CA PHE A 187 -3.08 8.01 10.54
C PHE A 187 -2.89 9.40 11.17
N LEU A 188 -3.25 10.46 10.44
CA LEU A 188 -3.25 11.83 10.99
C LEU A 188 -4.22 11.97 12.17
N LEU A 189 -5.44 11.44 12.05
CA LEU A 189 -6.43 11.44 13.13
C LEU A 189 -5.90 10.67 14.35
N ILE A 190 -5.36 9.48 14.15
CA ILE A 190 -4.74 8.68 15.23
C ILE A 190 -3.63 9.49 15.92
N TYR A 191 -2.78 10.17 15.16
CA TYR A 191 -1.74 11.01 15.73
C TYR A 191 -2.29 12.17 16.57
N VAL A 192 -3.30 12.87 16.07
CA VAL A 192 -3.89 14.02 16.75
C VAL A 192 -4.65 13.61 18.00
N PHE A 193 -5.49 12.57 17.90
CA PHE A 193 -6.37 12.17 19.00
C PHE A 193 -5.69 11.26 20.04
N ASN A 194 -4.68 10.50 19.67
CA ASN A 194 -4.03 9.56 20.61
C ASN A 194 -2.60 10.01 21.00
N VAL A 195 -1.75 10.28 20.01
CA VAL A 195 -0.32 10.53 20.29
C VAL A 195 -0.07 11.87 20.97
N ARG A 196 -0.80 12.92 20.58
CA ARG A 196 -0.67 14.25 21.18
C ARG A 196 -1.07 14.30 22.65
N PRO A 197 -2.26 13.82 23.07
CA PRO A 197 -2.64 13.76 24.48
C PRO A 197 -1.67 12.94 25.32
N LEU A 198 -1.30 11.76 24.84
CA LEU A 198 -0.34 10.88 25.53
C LEU A 198 1.02 11.57 25.78
N ARG A 199 1.50 12.35 24.82
CA ARG A 199 2.73 13.16 25.01
C ARG A 199 2.58 14.23 26.08
N LYS A 200 1.41 14.89 26.15
CA LYS A 200 1.12 15.90 27.20
C LYS A 200 1.11 15.24 28.58
N LEU A 201 0.42 14.10 28.72
CA LEU A 201 0.39 13.33 29.97
C LEU A 201 1.79 12.92 30.41
N ARG A 202 2.58 12.32 29.51
CA ARG A 202 3.96 11.94 29.83
C ARG A 202 4.80 13.11 30.27
N LYS A 203 4.71 14.26 29.58
CA LYS A 203 5.46 15.47 29.92
C LYS A 203 5.05 16.00 31.28
N GLY A 204 3.75 16.08 31.57
CA GLY A 204 3.24 16.53 32.86
C GLY A 204 3.66 15.59 33.99
N ALA A 205 3.46 14.29 33.85
CA ALA A 205 3.85 13.31 34.85
C ALA A 205 5.37 13.31 35.13
N SER A 206 6.21 13.58 34.12
CA SER A 206 7.68 13.68 34.30
C SER A 206 8.12 14.93 35.08
N GLN A 207 7.27 15.93 35.20
CA GLN A 207 7.56 17.16 35.96
C GLN A 207 7.31 16.98 37.46
N PHE A 208 6.45 16.03 37.87
CA PHE A 208 6.15 15.76 39.29
C PHE A 208 7.38 15.33 40.11
N SER A 209 8.43 14.87 39.48
CA SER A 209 9.66 14.38 40.15
C SER A 209 10.75 15.43 40.31
N ILE A 210 10.67 16.59 39.64
CA ILE A 210 11.83 17.47 39.43
C ILE A 210 11.73 18.82 40.15
N ASN A 211 10.56 19.40 40.33
CA ASN A 211 10.46 20.82 40.70
C ASN A 211 9.45 21.15 41.81
N HIS A 212 9.02 20.28 42.65
CA HIS A 212 8.05 20.57 43.74
C HIS A 212 6.83 21.44 43.37
N GLU A 213 6.90 22.12 42.22
CA GLU A 213 5.78 22.78 41.57
C GLU A 213 5.19 21.80 40.57
N ASN A 214 4.07 21.18 40.95
CA ASN A 214 3.36 20.23 40.09
C ASN A 214 2.25 20.99 39.32
N PRO A 215 2.55 21.62 38.16
CA PRO A 215 1.51 22.31 37.41
C PRO A 215 0.48 21.31 36.91
N PRO A 216 -0.82 21.66 36.96
CA PRO A 216 -1.87 20.74 36.55
C PRO A 216 -1.76 20.41 35.07
N ILE A 217 -1.91 19.14 34.74
CA ILE A 217 -1.96 18.65 33.36
C ILE A 217 -3.31 19.01 32.78
N LEU A 218 -3.35 19.98 31.85
CA LEU A 218 -4.57 20.44 31.22
C LEU A 218 -4.84 19.65 29.92
N ILE A 219 -5.75 18.70 29.98
CA ILE A 219 -6.31 18.00 28.82
C ILE A 219 -7.82 18.25 28.83
N LYS A 220 -8.33 18.88 27.76
CA LYS A 220 -9.75 19.21 27.59
C LYS A 220 -10.52 18.05 26.93
N SER A 221 -10.14 16.82 27.18
CA SER A 221 -10.85 15.64 26.67
C SER A 221 -11.72 15.06 27.77
N GLN A 222 -12.88 14.50 27.39
CA GLN A 222 -13.80 13.80 28.32
C GLN A 222 -13.64 12.27 28.20
N ASP A 223 -12.62 11.83 27.46
CA ASP A 223 -12.26 10.42 27.26
C ASP A 223 -11.29 9.91 28.35
N GLU A 224 -10.75 8.71 28.15
CA GLU A 224 -9.79 8.06 29.03
C GLU A 224 -8.53 8.91 29.28
N TYR A 225 -8.12 9.74 28.32
CA TYR A 225 -6.99 10.66 28.49
C TYR A 225 -7.31 11.79 29.43
N GLY A 226 -8.55 12.28 29.43
CA GLY A 226 -9.03 13.30 30.37
C GLY A 226 -9.14 12.75 31.80
N GLU A 227 -9.62 11.52 31.96
CA GLU A 227 -9.70 10.85 33.25
C GLU A 227 -8.29 10.55 33.81
N LEU A 228 -7.39 10.05 32.97
CA LEU A 228 -5.99 9.83 33.34
C LEU A 228 -5.29 11.15 33.75
N ALA A 229 -5.59 12.27 33.08
CA ALA A 229 -5.06 13.56 33.49
C ALA A 229 -5.52 14.00 34.88
N LYS A 230 -6.82 13.78 35.21
CA LYS A 230 -7.37 14.06 36.55
C LYS A 230 -6.69 13.22 37.61
N THR A 231 -6.55 11.92 37.37
CA THR A 231 -5.88 10.99 38.30
C THR A 231 -4.43 11.40 38.55
N LEU A 232 -3.68 11.72 37.49
CA LEU A 232 -2.31 12.19 37.62
C LEU A 232 -2.21 13.53 38.39
N ASN A 233 -3.15 14.43 38.18
CA ASN A 233 -3.21 15.70 38.94
C ASN A 233 -3.45 15.47 40.44
N VAL A 234 -4.31 14.52 40.81
CA VAL A 234 -4.54 14.13 42.21
C VAL A 234 -3.25 13.58 42.81
N ILE A 235 -2.58 12.67 42.13
CA ILE A 235 -1.30 12.10 42.60
C ILE A 235 -0.23 13.21 42.76
N GLY A 236 -0.15 14.14 41.80
CA GLY A 236 0.77 15.27 41.88
C GLY A 236 0.50 16.18 43.09
N ALA A 237 -0.77 16.44 43.40
CA ALA A 237 -1.15 17.23 44.56
C ALA A 237 -0.82 16.52 45.90
N GLU A 238 -1.05 15.21 45.97
CA GLU A 238 -0.68 14.40 47.14
C GLU A 238 0.84 14.35 47.36
N LEU A 239 1.60 14.21 46.30
CA LEU A 239 3.08 14.24 46.36
C LEU A 239 3.57 15.60 46.89
N SER A 240 3.02 16.69 46.41
CA SER A 240 3.38 18.04 46.92
C SER A 240 3.08 18.22 48.41
N LYS A 241 1.93 17.72 48.89
CA LYS A 241 1.60 17.73 50.31
C LYS A 241 2.59 16.91 51.11
N PHE A 242 2.94 15.73 50.62
CA PHE A 242 3.91 14.85 51.30
C PHE A 242 5.28 15.54 51.44
N ASP A 243 5.78 16.19 50.41
CA ASP A 243 7.00 16.95 50.45
C ASP A 243 6.95 18.11 51.47
N GLU A 244 5.81 18.81 51.54
CA GLU A 244 5.61 19.86 52.55
C GLU A 244 5.60 19.32 53.97
N TYR A 245 4.92 18.21 54.22
CA TYR A 245 4.99 17.52 55.51
C TYR A 245 6.39 17.08 55.87
N GLN A 246 7.14 16.50 54.97
CA GLN A 246 8.51 16.07 55.20
C GLN A 246 9.42 17.24 55.54
N ARG A 247 9.33 18.37 54.87
CA ARG A 247 10.10 19.57 55.17
C ARG A 247 9.77 20.14 56.56
N LYS A 248 8.47 20.24 56.88
CA LYS A 248 8.00 20.70 58.20
C LYS A 248 8.51 19.75 59.30
N PHE A 249 8.44 18.45 59.06
CA PHE A 249 8.95 17.42 60.00
C PHE A 249 10.47 17.60 60.28
N ILE A 250 11.27 17.70 59.21
CA ILE A 250 12.72 17.90 59.33
C ILE A 250 13.03 19.22 60.07
N SER A 251 12.29 20.29 59.70
CA SER A 251 12.46 21.60 60.35
C SER A 251 12.17 21.55 61.86
N ASN A 252 11.04 20.94 62.24
CA ASN A 252 10.65 20.79 63.64
C ASN A 252 11.63 19.96 64.41
N ILE A 253 12.02 18.79 63.88
CA ILE A 253 13.06 17.97 64.53
C ILE A 253 14.37 18.73 64.71
N SER A 254 14.80 19.46 63.68
CA SER A 254 16.04 20.29 63.78
C SER A 254 15.93 21.35 64.87
N HIS A 255 14.77 21.95 65.04
CA HIS A 255 14.52 22.93 66.09
C HIS A 255 14.52 22.27 67.48
N ASP A 256 13.80 21.15 67.62
CA ASP A 256 13.66 20.42 68.91
C ASP A 256 15.00 19.83 69.38
N PHE A 257 15.88 19.38 68.47
CA PHE A 257 17.23 18.96 68.82
C PHE A 257 18.23 20.08 69.08
N ARG A 258 18.01 21.27 68.49
CA ARG A 258 18.93 22.41 68.70
C ARG A 258 18.97 22.88 70.16
N SER A 259 17.79 22.93 70.83
CA SER A 259 17.64 23.37 72.20
C SER A 259 18.44 22.51 73.18
N PRO A 260 18.28 21.19 73.29
CA PRO A 260 19.08 20.35 74.18
C PRO A 260 20.56 20.30 73.84
N LEU A 261 20.90 20.26 72.51
CA LEU A 261 22.28 20.32 72.07
C LEU A 261 23.00 21.60 72.52
N THR A 262 22.32 22.77 72.41
CA THR A 262 22.86 24.05 72.87
C THR A 262 23.03 24.04 74.38
N SER A 263 22.09 23.46 75.13
CA SER A 263 22.23 23.30 76.58
C SER A 263 23.42 22.41 76.95
N ILE A 264 23.57 21.26 76.30
CA ILE A 264 24.71 20.35 76.52
C ILE A 264 26.05 21.05 76.18
N GLN A 265 26.10 21.77 75.04
CA GLN A 265 27.30 22.54 74.68
C GLN A 265 27.63 23.60 75.72
N GLY A 266 26.58 24.33 76.21
CA GLY A 266 26.74 25.32 77.28
C GLY A 266 27.30 24.71 78.56
N TYR A 267 26.80 23.53 79.02
CA TYR A 267 27.33 22.84 80.15
C TYR A 267 28.79 22.31 79.97
N VAL A 268 29.06 21.70 78.79
CA VAL A 268 30.41 21.26 78.45
C VAL A 268 31.40 22.46 78.40
N GLN A 269 30.97 23.59 77.85
CA GLN A 269 31.78 24.81 77.81
C GLN A 269 32.04 25.36 79.23
N ALA A 270 31.02 25.42 80.08
CA ALA A 270 31.12 25.88 81.45
C ALA A 270 32.01 25.02 82.31
N MET A 271 32.04 23.68 82.11
CA MET A 271 32.98 22.74 82.71
C MET A 271 34.37 23.02 82.23
N LYS A 272 34.60 23.23 80.93
CA LYS A 272 35.91 23.51 80.35
C LYS A 272 36.48 24.86 80.83
N ASP A 273 35.64 25.85 81.03
CA ASP A 273 35.99 27.17 81.47
C ASP A 273 36.15 27.24 83.05
N GLY A 274 35.94 26.09 83.77
CA GLY A 274 36.12 26.01 85.21
C GLY A 274 35.07 26.74 86.05
N VAL A 275 33.95 27.16 85.43
CA VAL A 275 32.89 27.89 86.10
C VAL A 275 32.00 26.97 86.98
N ILE A 276 31.99 25.68 86.73
CA ILE A 276 31.26 24.66 87.51
C ILE A 276 32.32 23.83 88.29
N PRO A 277 32.28 23.84 89.62
CA PRO A 277 33.19 23.02 90.46
C PRO A 277 32.99 21.52 90.20
N ALA A 278 34.06 20.74 90.19
CA ALA A 278 34.03 19.31 89.84
C ALA A 278 33.11 18.47 90.77
N ASP A 279 32.68 18.98 91.91
CA ASP A 279 31.85 18.32 92.90
C ASP A 279 30.37 18.32 92.58
N HIS A 280 29.94 19.05 91.53
CA HIS A 280 28.51 19.09 91.06
C HIS A 280 28.29 18.46 89.68
N GLN A 281 29.38 17.83 89.11
CA GLN A 281 29.29 17.22 87.77
C GLN A 281 28.33 16.00 87.69
N GLU A 282 28.04 15.38 88.84
CA GLU A 282 27.23 14.15 88.85
C GLU A 282 25.72 14.37 89.12
N LYS A 283 25.27 15.61 89.51
CA LYS A 283 23.86 15.86 89.87
C LYS A 283 23.00 16.52 88.80
N ASP A 284 23.56 16.99 87.68
CA ASP A 284 22.81 17.74 86.62
C ASP A 284 22.94 17.11 85.21
N LEU A 285 23.37 15.83 85.04
CA LEU A 285 23.23 14.98 83.88
C LEU A 285 22.07 14.02 84.11
#